data_fb1caaff46120cc1c23ee5ce2feb6f39
#
_entry.id   fb1caaff46120cc1c23ee5ce2feb6f39
#
_cell.length_a   1.000
_cell.length_b   1.000
_cell.length_c   1.000
_cell.angle_alpha   90.00
_cell.angle_beta   90.00
_cell.angle_gamma   90.00
#
_symmetry.space_group_name_H-M   'P 1'
#
loop_
_entity.id
_entity.type
_entity.pdbx_description
1 polymer ?
#
loop_
_entity_poly.entity_id
_entity_poly.type
_entity_poly.pdbx_seq_one_letter_code
_entity_poly.pdbx_strand_id
1 'polypeptide(L)'
;MANYHTPVSDTAVQVYNPASAPQSSHVVLFNEGTSTVYLGQAGVTASTGVPLPPNQQYQAPVAPAALYAIAAPTTGAPSGTSSSAVAAGATAIAVSSGGGSYVLGTQLLLDTGGIQEVVTVGSGSISTSIVISAAKFAHASGVAFGTITAAQGSTVRTEARAG
;
A
#
# COMPACT_ATOMS: atom_id res chain seq x y z
N MET A 1 25.96 -10.60 -12.09
CA MET A 1 25.03 -9.63 -11.48
C MET A 1 23.69 -9.87 -12.13
N ALA A 2 22.67 -10.18 -11.35
CA ALA A 2 21.32 -10.36 -11.88
C ALA A 2 20.50 -9.11 -11.53
N ASN A 3 19.90 -8.49 -12.53
CA ASN A 3 19.01 -7.35 -12.37
C ASN A 3 17.60 -7.80 -12.69
N TYR A 4 16.68 -7.58 -11.76
CA TYR A 4 15.27 -7.87 -11.93
C TYR A 4 14.48 -6.57 -11.79
N HIS A 5 13.54 -6.33 -12.70
CA HIS A 5 12.58 -5.24 -12.62
C HIS A 5 11.21 -5.82 -12.27
N THR A 6 10.72 -5.49 -11.11
CA THR A 6 9.43 -5.99 -10.62
C THR A 6 8.42 -4.84 -10.54
N PRO A 7 7.33 -4.88 -11.30
CA PRO A 7 6.24 -3.93 -11.15
C PRO A 7 5.59 -4.15 -9.77
N VAL A 8 5.38 -3.06 -9.04
CA VAL A 8 4.80 -3.03 -7.70
C VAL A 8 3.50 -2.26 -7.76
N SER A 9 2.44 -2.86 -7.24
CA SER A 9 1.10 -2.29 -7.17
C SER A 9 0.65 -2.17 -5.71
N ASP A 10 -0.65 -1.96 -5.51
CA ASP A 10 -1.34 -1.96 -4.21
C ASP A 10 -1.44 -3.35 -3.55
N THR A 11 -0.93 -4.37 -4.21
CA THR A 11 -0.80 -5.73 -3.67
C THR A 11 0.67 -6.05 -3.47
N ALA A 12 1.01 -6.61 -2.30
CA ALA A 12 2.39 -6.96 -1.99
C ALA A 12 2.92 -8.02 -2.98
N VAL A 13 4.02 -7.70 -3.64
CA VAL A 13 4.70 -8.58 -4.60
C VAL A 13 6.10 -8.89 -4.13
N GLN A 14 6.56 -10.12 -4.37
CA GLN A 14 7.92 -10.52 -4.04
C GLN A 14 8.91 -9.85 -5.01
N VAL A 15 9.79 -9.02 -4.47
CA VAL A 15 10.84 -8.30 -5.21
C VAL A 15 12.22 -8.96 -5.10
N TYR A 16 12.41 -9.81 -4.08
CA TYR A 16 13.61 -10.62 -3.92
C TYR A 16 13.27 -12.01 -3.39
N ASN A 17 13.81 -13.03 -4.07
CA ASN A 17 13.69 -14.42 -3.67
C ASN A 17 15.09 -15.03 -3.47
N PRO A 18 15.50 -15.35 -2.23
CA PRO A 18 16.82 -15.93 -1.97
C PRO A 18 17.02 -17.32 -2.61
N ALA A 19 15.94 -18.05 -2.88
CA ALA A 19 16.04 -19.38 -3.51
C ALA A 19 16.39 -19.30 -5.00
N SER A 20 16.10 -18.18 -5.66
CA SER A 20 16.40 -17.98 -7.09
C SER A 20 17.61 -17.05 -7.34
N ALA A 21 18.15 -16.45 -6.30
CA ALA A 21 19.36 -15.64 -6.40
C ALA A 21 20.59 -16.47 -5.98
N PRO A 22 21.73 -16.32 -6.65
CA PRO A 22 22.98 -16.87 -6.13
C PRO A 22 23.19 -16.34 -4.70
N GLN A 23 23.84 -17.10 -3.85
CA GLN A 23 24.14 -16.67 -2.47
C GLN A 23 24.87 -15.34 -2.51
N SER A 24 24.13 -14.26 -2.42
CA SER A 24 24.63 -12.91 -2.55
C SER A 24 24.80 -12.30 -1.17
N SER A 25 25.93 -11.70 -0.96
CA SER A 25 26.22 -11.01 0.29
C SER A 25 25.42 -9.71 0.44
N HIS A 26 24.94 -9.13 -0.66
CA HIS A 26 24.24 -7.84 -0.66
C HIS A 26 23.11 -7.83 -1.68
N VAL A 27 21.97 -7.30 -1.26
CA VAL A 27 20.83 -7.03 -2.12
C VAL A 27 20.55 -5.53 -2.07
N VAL A 28 20.52 -4.89 -3.23
CA VAL A 28 20.18 -3.48 -3.38
C VAL A 28 18.87 -3.38 -4.14
N LEU A 29 17.94 -2.64 -3.59
CA LEU A 29 16.64 -2.37 -4.18
C LEU A 29 16.59 -0.89 -4.56
N PHE A 30 16.18 -0.59 -5.78
CA PHE A 30 15.96 0.78 -6.27
C PHE A 30 14.49 0.96 -6.61
N ASN A 31 13.90 2.04 -6.12
CA ASN A 31 12.59 2.45 -6.58
C ASN A 31 12.75 3.35 -7.81
N GLU A 32 12.50 2.81 -8.98
CA GLU A 32 12.56 3.53 -10.27
C GLU A 32 11.20 4.14 -10.66
N GLY A 33 10.18 3.94 -9.85
CA GLY A 33 8.85 4.47 -10.09
C GLY A 33 8.65 5.87 -9.51
N THR A 34 7.42 6.34 -9.60
CA THR A 34 7.02 7.70 -9.16
C THR A 34 6.32 7.70 -7.80
N SER A 35 5.98 6.53 -7.25
CA SER A 35 5.32 6.38 -5.96
C SER A 35 6.25 5.75 -4.93
N THR A 36 6.11 6.12 -3.66
CA THR A 36 6.80 5.43 -2.56
C THR A 36 6.37 3.96 -2.53
N VAL A 37 7.33 3.06 -2.43
CA VAL A 37 7.08 1.65 -2.13
C VAL A 37 7.48 1.34 -0.69
N TYR A 38 6.84 0.35 -0.10
CA TYR A 38 7.11 -0.10 1.26
C TYR A 38 7.64 -1.52 1.21
N LEU A 39 8.81 -1.73 1.79
CA LEU A 39 9.54 -3.01 1.78
C LEU A 39 9.31 -3.77 3.08
N GLY A 40 9.20 -5.08 3.00
CA GLY A 40 9.05 -5.92 4.20
C GLY A 40 8.98 -7.41 3.92
N GLN A 41 8.43 -8.15 4.86
CA GLN A 41 8.17 -9.57 4.75
C GLN A 41 6.86 -9.83 3.96
N ALA A 42 6.53 -11.09 3.72
CA ALA A 42 5.24 -11.47 3.15
C ALA A 42 4.08 -10.83 3.96
N GLY A 43 3.14 -10.19 3.26
CA GLY A 43 2.04 -9.45 3.89
C GLY A 43 2.39 -8.03 4.34
N VAL A 44 3.50 -7.47 3.87
CA VAL A 44 3.85 -6.06 4.09
C VAL A 44 2.71 -5.13 3.64
N THR A 45 2.49 -4.07 4.41
CA THR A 45 1.54 -3.00 4.13
C THR A 45 2.27 -1.66 4.15
N ALA A 46 1.62 -0.59 3.70
CA ALA A 46 2.19 0.75 3.79
C ALA A 46 2.46 1.20 5.25
N SER A 47 1.74 0.63 6.22
CA SER A 47 1.92 0.94 7.64
C SER A 47 3.00 0.11 8.34
N THR A 48 3.37 -1.05 7.79
CA THR A 48 4.33 -1.97 8.42
C THR A 48 5.66 -2.05 7.67
N GLY A 49 5.70 -1.55 6.45
CA GLY A 49 6.87 -1.59 5.58
C GLY A 49 7.84 -0.45 5.82
N VAL A 50 9.10 -0.68 5.43
CA VAL A 50 10.13 0.36 5.36
C VAL A 50 9.90 1.18 4.10
N PRO A 51 9.65 2.51 4.18
CA PRO A 51 9.41 3.32 3.01
C PRO A 51 10.68 3.46 2.15
N LEU A 52 10.51 3.27 0.86
CA LEU A 52 11.51 3.52 -0.17
C LEU A 52 10.94 4.55 -1.17
N PRO A 53 11.25 5.84 -1.00
CA PRO A 53 10.79 6.90 -1.89
C PRO A 53 11.24 6.72 -3.34
N PRO A 54 10.63 7.42 -4.32
CA PRO A 54 11.09 7.45 -5.70
C PRO A 54 12.57 7.82 -5.82
N ASN A 55 13.26 7.17 -6.72
CA ASN A 55 14.70 7.39 -7.02
C ASN A 55 15.64 7.14 -5.82
N GLN A 56 15.19 6.42 -4.81
CA GLN A 56 16.01 6.03 -3.67
C GLN A 56 16.38 4.55 -3.75
N GLN A 57 17.45 4.21 -3.02
CA GLN A 57 17.89 2.84 -2.86
C GLN A 57 17.80 2.37 -1.41
N TYR A 58 17.56 1.09 -1.25
CA TYR A 58 17.62 0.38 0.03
C TYR A 58 18.62 -0.77 -0.09
N GLN A 59 19.59 -0.82 0.80
CA GLN A 59 20.53 -1.93 0.90
C GLN A 59 20.08 -2.86 2.01
N ALA A 60 19.66 -4.07 1.63
CA ALA A 60 19.30 -5.08 2.60
C ALA A 60 20.54 -5.65 3.29
N PRO A 61 20.49 -5.97 4.59
CA PRO A 61 21.57 -6.67 5.28
C PRO A 61 21.80 -8.05 4.65
N VAL A 62 22.95 -8.61 4.93
CA VAL A 62 23.44 -9.88 4.37
C VAL A 62 22.38 -10.98 4.45
N ALA A 63 22.17 -11.68 3.34
CA ALA A 63 21.26 -12.82 3.19
C ALA A 63 19.84 -12.55 3.74
N PRO A 64 19.13 -11.54 3.24
CA PRO A 64 17.78 -11.31 3.70
C PRO A 64 16.88 -12.50 3.38
N ALA A 65 15.87 -12.72 4.21
CA ALA A 65 14.72 -13.52 3.82
C ALA A 65 14.08 -12.92 2.56
N ALA A 66 13.12 -13.62 1.96
CA ALA A 66 12.38 -13.07 0.83
C ALA A 66 11.85 -11.67 1.15
N LEU A 67 12.07 -10.72 0.24
CA LEU A 67 11.58 -9.35 0.39
C LEU A 67 10.39 -9.12 -0.51
N TYR A 68 9.42 -8.42 0.03
CA TYR A 68 8.19 -8.01 -0.64
C TYR A 68 8.12 -6.50 -0.68
N ALA A 69 7.43 -5.98 -1.68
CA ALA A 69 7.15 -4.57 -1.82
C ALA A 69 5.68 -4.33 -2.14
N ILE A 70 5.14 -3.23 -1.64
CA ILE A 70 3.82 -2.72 -1.96
C ILE A 70 3.94 -1.23 -2.25
N ALA A 71 3.28 -0.73 -3.29
CA ALA A 71 3.22 0.70 -3.56
C ALA A 71 2.15 1.35 -2.68
N ALA A 72 2.42 2.57 -2.21
CA ALA A 72 1.38 3.38 -1.62
C ALA A 72 0.41 3.81 -2.71
N PRO A 73 -0.87 3.45 -2.61
CA PRO A 73 -1.85 3.93 -3.55
C PRO A 73 -2.03 5.45 -3.39
N THR A 74 -2.22 6.15 -4.50
CA THR A 74 -2.59 7.55 -4.48
C THR A 74 -4.11 7.69 -4.43
N THR A 75 -4.59 8.66 -3.68
CA THR A 75 -6.02 8.95 -3.60
C THR A 75 -6.45 9.92 -4.67
N GLY A 76 -7.65 9.68 -5.22
CA GLY A 76 -8.34 10.56 -6.17
C GLY A 76 -9.70 11.02 -5.63
N ALA A 77 -10.49 11.63 -6.49
CA ALA A 77 -11.88 11.95 -6.18
C ALA A 77 -12.79 10.75 -6.52
N PRO A 78 -13.88 10.51 -5.76
CA PRO A 78 -14.28 11.24 -4.58
C PRO A 78 -13.40 10.95 -3.37
N SER A 79 -13.23 11.97 -2.53
CA SER A 79 -12.45 11.89 -1.29
C SER A 79 -13.23 12.56 -0.16
N GLY A 80 -12.94 12.20 1.07
CA GLY A 80 -13.65 12.74 2.23
C GLY A 80 -12.95 12.46 3.56
N THR A 81 -13.64 12.80 4.63
CA THR A 81 -13.19 12.50 5.99
C THR A 81 -14.28 11.81 6.78
N SER A 82 -13.92 10.94 7.71
CA SER A 82 -14.87 10.28 8.60
C SER A 82 -15.39 11.26 9.66
N SER A 83 -16.66 11.13 10.05
CA SER A 83 -17.25 11.92 11.14
C SER A 83 -17.01 11.30 12.51
N SER A 84 -16.61 10.04 12.56
CA SER A 84 -16.33 9.29 13.79
C SER A 84 -15.14 8.36 13.58
N ALA A 85 -14.63 7.82 14.67
CA ALA A 85 -13.59 6.78 14.59
C ALA A 85 -14.14 5.55 13.86
N VAL A 86 -13.27 4.90 13.09
CA VAL A 86 -13.56 3.62 12.41
C VAL A 86 -12.86 2.53 13.20
N ALA A 87 -13.62 1.71 13.90
CA ALA A 87 -13.05 0.61 14.69
C ALA A 87 -12.51 -0.52 13.78
N ALA A 88 -11.54 -1.27 14.26
CA ALA A 88 -11.18 -2.53 13.62
C ALA A 88 -12.40 -3.46 13.55
N GLY A 89 -12.66 -4.06 12.38
CA GLY A 89 -13.85 -4.85 12.10
C GLY A 89 -15.07 -4.03 11.66
N ALA A 90 -15.02 -2.69 11.68
CA ALA A 90 -16.12 -1.85 11.20
C ALA A 90 -16.40 -2.11 9.72
N THR A 91 -17.68 -2.16 9.37
CA THR A 91 -18.17 -2.38 8.00
C THR A 91 -18.81 -1.13 7.39
N ALA A 92 -18.65 0.01 8.04
CA ALA A 92 -19.11 1.30 7.52
C ALA A 92 -18.24 2.45 8.01
N ILE A 93 -18.12 3.48 7.19
CA ILE A 93 -17.49 4.77 7.50
C ILE A 93 -18.60 5.81 7.53
N ALA A 94 -18.81 6.45 8.68
CA ALA A 94 -19.66 7.64 8.77
C ALA A 94 -18.88 8.84 8.19
N VAL A 95 -19.49 9.59 7.28
CA VAL A 95 -18.84 10.65 6.50
C VAL A 95 -19.17 12.03 7.06
N SER A 96 -18.17 12.89 7.26
CA SER A 96 -18.37 14.27 7.70
C SER A 96 -18.31 15.26 6.53
N SER A 97 -17.42 15.04 5.58
CA SER A 97 -17.23 15.91 4.42
C SER A 97 -16.72 15.14 3.22
N GLY A 98 -16.91 15.70 2.02
CA GLY A 98 -16.38 15.12 0.79
C GLY A 98 -17.16 13.89 0.30
N GLY A 99 -18.39 13.72 0.72
CA GLY A 99 -19.23 12.61 0.27
C GLY A 99 -19.51 12.72 -1.23
N GLY A 100 -19.01 11.77 -2.01
CA GLY A 100 -19.42 11.52 -3.38
C GLY A 100 -20.28 10.28 -3.49
N SER A 101 -20.74 9.99 -4.68
CA SER A 101 -21.36 8.69 -4.96
C SER A 101 -20.27 7.65 -5.09
N TYR A 102 -20.27 6.69 -4.20
CA TYR A 102 -19.33 5.57 -4.24
C TYR A 102 -20.03 4.35 -4.86
N VAL A 103 -19.46 3.84 -5.91
CA VAL A 103 -19.99 2.68 -6.63
C VAL A 103 -19.56 1.39 -5.92
N LEU A 104 -20.46 0.41 -5.89
CA LEU A 104 -20.13 -0.93 -5.39
C LEU A 104 -18.85 -1.48 -6.05
N GLY A 105 -17.94 -1.98 -5.23
CA GLY A 105 -16.66 -2.52 -5.68
C GLY A 105 -15.53 -1.48 -5.81
N THR A 106 -15.83 -0.17 -5.67
CA THR A 106 -14.79 0.86 -5.62
C THR A 106 -13.84 0.59 -4.46
N GLN A 107 -12.55 0.69 -4.69
CA GLN A 107 -11.55 0.63 -3.64
C GLN A 107 -11.27 2.03 -3.08
N LEU A 108 -11.25 2.13 -1.77
CA LEU A 108 -10.90 3.35 -1.03
C LEU A 108 -9.62 3.10 -0.24
N LEU A 109 -8.72 4.09 -0.27
CA LEU A 109 -7.66 4.18 0.71
C LEU A 109 -8.22 4.88 1.94
N LEU A 110 -8.21 4.20 3.07
CA LEU A 110 -8.55 4.75 4.37
C LEU A 110 -7.29 5.12 5.11
N ASP A 111 -7.24 6.33 5.67
CA ASP A 111 -6.08 6.93 6.35
C ASP A 111 -4.88 7.20 5.42
N THR A 112 -4.88 8.37 4.80
CA THR A 112 -3.82 8.77 3.85
C THR A 112 -2.48 9.11 4.51
N GLY A 113 -2.41 9.16 5.83
CA GLY A 113 -1.22 9.63 6.56
C GLY A 113 -0.66 8.71 7.63
N GLY A 114 -1.46 7.78 8.13
CA GLY A 114 -1.10 6.94 9.28
C GLY A 114 -1.15 5.45 8.99
N ILE A 115 -2.14 4.77 9.56
CA ILE A 115 -2.35 3.34 9.39
C ILE A 115 -3.19 3.11 8.13
N GLN A 116 -2.55 3.15 6.97
CA GLN A 116 -3.23 3.02 5.68
C GLN A 116 -3.76 1.61 5.47
N GLU A 117 -4.99 1.52 4.97
CA GLU A 117 -5.55 0.26 4.47
C GLU A 117 -6.49 0.51 3.28
N VAL A 118 -6.62 -0.51 2.46
CA VAL A 118 -7.56 -0.52 1.34
C VAL A 118 -8.83 -1.23 1.78
N VAL A 119 -9.96 -0.55 1.62
CA VAL A 119 -11.30 -1.11 1.85
C VAL A 119 -12.11 -1.06 0.57
N THR A 120 -13.03 -2.00 0.39
CA THR A 120 -13.89 -2.09 -0.80
C THR A 120 -15.28 -1.61 -0.46
N VAL A 121 -15.85 -0.74 -1.26
CA VAL A 121 -17.21 -0.22 -1.11
C VAL A 121 -18.24 -1.33 -1.31
N GLY A 122 -19.12 -1.49 -0.32
CA GLY A 122 -20.23 -2.42 -0.31
C GLY A 122 -21.54 -1.82 -0.84
N SER A 123 -22.54 -2.67 -0.97
CA SER A 123 -23.90 -2.24 -1.33
C SER A 123 -24.55 -1.43 -0.21
N GLY A 124 -25.41 -0.47 -0.58
CA GLY A 124 -26.12 0.38 0.39
C GLY A 124 -25.33 1.61 0.86
N SER A 125 -24.20 1.91 0.22
CA SER A 125 -23.45 3.15 0.48
C SER A 125 -24.25 4.38 0.06
N ILE A 126 -24.26 5.39 0.93
CA ILE A 126 -24.85 6.70 0.71
C ILE A 126 -23.84 7.80 1.05
N SER A 127 -24.12 9.05 0.71
CA SER A 127 -23.19 10.17 0.88
C SER A 127 -22.75 10.42 2.33
N THR A 128 -23.54 10.02 3.33
CA THR A 128 -23.26 10.19 4.76
C THR A 128 -22.71 8.93 5.44
N SER A 129 -22.79 7.79 4.76
CA SER A 129 -22.31 6.51 5.30
C SER A 129 -21.90 5.59 4.16
N ILE A 130 -20.65 5.22 4.13
CA ILE A 130 -20.11 4.31 3.13
C ILE A 130 -20.00 2.91 3.74
N VAL A 131 -20.72 1.96 3.18
CA VAL A 131 -20.55 0.53 3.51
C VAL A 131 -19.20 0.07 2.94
N ILE A 132 -18.39 -0.63 3.72
CA ILE A 132 -17.06 -1.10 3.33
C ILE A 132 -16.85 -2.56 3.69
N SER A 133 -15.87 -3.20 3.09
CA SER A 133 -15.28 -4.42 3.65
C SER A 133 -14.78 -4.15 5.07
N ALA A 134 -14.77 -5.16 5.95
CA ALA A 134 -14.35 -4.96 7.33
C ALA A 134 -12.97 -4.32 7.41
N ALA A 135 -12.86 -3.19 8.13
CA ALA A 135 -11.61 -2.50 8.39
C ALA A 135 -10.68 -3.41 9.22
N LYS A 136 -9.41 -3.50 8.85
CA LYS A 136 -8.42 -4.32 9.56
C LYS A 136 -7.89 -3.59 10.79
N PHE A 137 -7.78 -2.27 10.69
CA PHE A 137 -7.20 -1.41 11.72
C PHE A 137 -8.23 -0.45 12.29
N ALA A 138 -7.93 0.07 13.48
CA ALA A 138 -8.71 1.15 14.06
C ALA A 138 -8.14 2.50 13.60
N HIS A 139 -9.04 3.41 13.18
CA HIS A 139 -8.68 4.75 12.72
C HIS A 139 -9.36 5.81 13.59
N ALA A 140 -8.68 6.94 13.77
CA ALA A 140 -9.22 8.07 14.51
C ALA A 140 -10.43 8.71 13.82
N SER A 141 -11.20 9.49 14.54
CA SER A 141 -12.21 10.38 13.95
C SER A 141 -11.53 11.44 13.07
N GLY A 142 -12.17 11.79 11.96
CA GLY A 142 -11.61 12.73 10.99
C GLY A 142 -10.58 12.12 10.05
N VAL A 143 -10.45 10.79 10.02
CA VAL A 143 -9.53 10.14 9.10
C VAL A 143 -9.90 10.40 7.65
N ALA A 144 -8.92 10.74 6.84
CA ALA A 144 -9.10 10.96 5.42
C ALA A 144 -9.26 9.64 4.67
N PHE A 145 -10.12 9.64 3.66
CA PHE A 145 -10.24 8.54 2.70
C PHE A 145 -10.44 9.08 1.29
N GLY A 146 -10.10 8.28 0.29
CA GLY A 146 -10.32 8.65 -1.11
C GLY A 146 -10.31 7.44 -2.01
N THR A 147 -10.93 7.56 -3.19
CA THR A 147 -10.87 6.52 -4.19
C THR A 147 -9.41 6.30 -4.61
N ILE A 148 -9.04 5.04 -4.75
CA ILE A 148 -7.74 4.70 -5.31
C ILE A 148 -7.83 4.99 -6.80
N THR A 149 -7.10 6.00 -7.24
CA THR A 149 -6.77 6.13 -8.65
C THR A 149 -5.77 5.03 -8.98
N ALA A 150 -5.99 4.33 -10.07
CA ALA A 150 -5.20 3.18 -10.52
C ALA A 150 -3.76 3.34 -10.08
N ALA A 151 -3.26 2.35 -9.34
CA ALA A 151 -1.90 2.32 -8.82
C ALA A 151 -0.96 2.88 -9.88
N GLN A 152 -0.35 4.00 -9.61
CA GLN A 152 0.76 4.44 -10.42
C GLN A 152 1.84 3.39 -10.18
N GLY A 153 1.96 2.47 -11.13
CA GLY A 153 2.85 1.35 -11.01
C GLY A 153 4.24 1.84 -10.69
N SER A 154 4.73 1.50 -9.53
CA SER A 154 6.13 1.69 -9.20
C SER A 154 6.88 0.46 -9.70
N THR A 155 8.13 0.65 -10.10
CA THR A 155 9.00 -0.45 -10.48
C THR A 155 10.16 -0.50 -9.51
N VAL A 156 10.37 -1.66 -8.91
CA VAL A 156 11.55 -1.91 -8.07
C VAL A 156 12.56 -2.70 -8.87
N ARG A 157 13.74 -2.14 -9.04
CA ARG A 157 14.90 -2.86 -9.57
C ARG A 157 15.67 -3.49 -8.43
N THR A 158 15.91 -4.77 -8.52
CA THR A 158 16.68 -5.55 -7.55
C THR A 158 18.02 -5.94 -8.16
N GLU A 159 19.10 -5.58 -7.49
CA GLU A 159 20.45 -6.01 -7.81
C GLU A 159 20.95 -6.97 -6.72
N ALA A 160 21.27 -8.20 -7.11
CA ALA A 160 21.92 -9.16 -6.25
C ALA A 160 23.42 -9.22 -6.61
N ARG A 161 24.29 -8.91 -5.64
CA ARG A 161 25.75 -8.92 -5.80
C ARG A 161 26.34 -10.09 -5.02
N ALA A 162 27.12 -10.93 -5.73
CA ALA A 162 27.96 -11.90 -5.07
C ALA A 162 29.06 -11.16 -4.29
N GLY A 163 29.32 -11.59 -3.07
CA GLY A 163 30.45 -11.11 -2.27
C GLY A 163 31.75 -11.72 -2.73
#